data_6e1cd79e1e592a461730a67f48322650
#
_entry.id   6e1cd79e1e592a461730a67f48322650
#
_cell.length_a   1.000
_cell.length_b   1.000
_cell.length_c   1.000
_cell.angle_alpha   90.00
_cell.angle_beta   90.00
_cell.angle_gamma   90.00
#
_symmetry.space_group_name_H-M   'P 1'
#
loop_
_entity.id
_entity.type
_entity.pdbx_description
1 polymer ?
#
loop_
_entity_poly.entity_id
_entity_poly.type
_entity_poly.pdbx_seq_one_letter_code
_entity_poly.pdbx_strand_id
1 'polypeptide(L)'
;MSAINAEPLPITGKTLLSIKIIKIDLKDASQYLDPFMTVAVRDSNEIPLSASQDTPVASRKADSEIVFNKMVHIQKAIESLPPGFAIFFEFKHYKPKKRNISTKCWAFIEQDELKEGDLALEM
;
A
#
# COMPACT_ATOMS: atom_id res chain seq x y z
N MET A 1 14.72 2.27 1.87
CA MET A 1 13.32 1.78 2.03
C MET A 1 12.58 2.70 3.00
N SER A 2 11.42 3.19 2.60
CA SER A 2 10.57 3.99 3.49
C SER A 2 9.86 3.07 4.49
N ALA A 3 9.51 3.58 5.66
CA ALA A 3 8.80 2.81 6.68
C ALA A 3 7.36 3.29 6.77
N ILE A 4 6.54 2.54 7.50
CA ILE A 4 5.20 2.97 7.84
C ILE A 4 5.30 4.17 8.79
N ASN A 5 4.55 5.23 8.51
CA ASN A 5 4.50 6.42 9.34
C ASN A 5 3.43 6.27 10.42
N ALA A 6 3.60 7.01 11.51
CA ALA A 6 2.61 7.05 12.59
C ALA A 6 1.32 7.68 12.10
N GLU A 7 0.22 7.39 12.80
CA GLU A 7 -1.06 8.02 12.53
C GLU A 7 -0.97 9.53 12.77
N PRO A 8 -1.39 10.38 11.81
CA PRO A 8 -1.40 11.82 12.00
C PRO A 8 -2.35 12.23 13.12
N LEU A 9 -2.08 13.36 13.75
CA LEU A 9 -2.97 13.91 14.76
C LEU A 9 -4.31 14.31 14.15
N PRO A 10 -5.43 14.04 14.84
CA PRO A 10 -6.74 14.43 14.34
C PRO A 10 -6.86 15.94 14.15
N ILE A 11 -7.52 16.32 13.07
CA ILE A 11 -7.82 17.74 12.75
C ILE A 11 -9.33 17.88 12.65
N THR A 12 -9.89 18.83 13.41
CA THR A 12 -11.34 19.07 13.41
C THR A 12 -11.83 19.38 11.99
N GLY A 13 -12.90 18.69 11.57
CA GLY A 13 -13.49 18.87 10.25
C GLY A 13 -12.75 18.18 9.11
N LYS A 14 -11.72 17.41 9.41
CA LYS A 14 -10.93 16.67 8.42
C LYS A 14 -11.07 15.16 8.64
N THR A 15 -10.99 14.40 7.55
CA THR A 15 -11.06 12.94 7.56
C THR A 15 -9.68 12.37 7.31
N LEU A 16 -9.22 11.55 8.26
CA LEU A 16 -7.97 10.80 8.13
C LEU A 16 -8.30 9.37 7.72
N LEU A 17 -7.58 8.86 6.73
CA LEU A 17 -7.78 7.52 6.21
C LEU A 17 -6.68 6.58 6.71
N SER A 18 -7.10 5.43 7.23
CA SER A 18 -6.19 4.35 7.58
C SER A 18 -6.60 3.10 6.82
N ILE A 19 -5.60 2.38 6.30
CA ILE A 19 -5.81 1.20 5.46
C ILE A 19 -5.07 0.04 6.09
N LYS A 20 -5.82 -1.03 6.42
CA LYS A 20 -5.18 -2.26 6.88
C LYS A 20 -4.95 -3.17 5.69
N ILE A 21 -3.69 -3.44 5.39
CA ILE A 21 -3.32 -4.38 4.36
C ILE A 21 -3.29 -5.76 5.00
N ILE A 22 -4.22 -6.62 4.61
CA ILE A 22 -4.39 -7.94 5.23
C ILE A 22 -3.48 -8.94 4.57
N LYS A 23 -3.68 -9.19 3.27
CA LYS A 23 -2.90 -10.20 2.55
C LYS A 23 -2.98 -9.98 1.05
N ILE A 24 -2.12 -10.67 0.33
CA ILE A 24 -2.19 -10.77 -1.13
C ILE A 24 -2.25 -12.25 -1.51
N ASP A 25 -3.12 -12.57 -2.46
CA ASP A 25 -3.22 -13.92 -3.03
C ASP A 25 -2.38 -13.99 -4.29
N LEU A 26 -1.44 -14.92 -4.32
CA LEU A 26 -0.50 -15.10 -5.44
C LEU A 26 -0.20 -16.58 -5.64
N LYS A 27 -0.13 -16.99 -6.91
CA LYS A 27 0.40 -18.31 -7.22
C LYS A 27 1.88 -18.38 -6.85
N ASP A 28 2.29 -19.49 -6.24
CA ASP A 28 3.67 -19.72 -5.81
C ASP A 28 4.19 -18.61 -4.89
N ALA A 29 3.34 -18.16 -3.97
CA ALA A 29 3.64 -17.03 -3.09
C ALA A 29 4.90 -17.24 -2.26
N SER A 30 5.19 -18.48 -1.85
CA SER A 30 6.34 -18.79 -1.01
C SER A 30 7.70 -18.55 -1.67
N GLN A 31 7.74 -18.43 -3.00
CA GLN A 31 8.99 -18.17 -3.72
C GLN A 31 9.47 -16.72 -3.63
N TYR A 32 8.61 -15.78 -3.27
CA TYR A 32 8.97 -14.37 -3.19
C TYR A 32 9.78 -14.10 -1.93
N LEU A 33 10.97 -13.50 -2.07
CA LEU A 33 11.88 -13.21 -0.97
C LEU A 33 11.61 -11.80 -0.43
N ASP A 34 11.57 -11.69 0.89
CA ASP A 34 11.40 -10.42 1.61
C ASP A 34 10.27 -9.58 1.03
N PRO A 35 9.05 -10.16 0.87
CA PRO A 35 7.95 -9.44 0.23
C PRO A 35 7.39 -8.34 1.12
N PHE A 36 7.07 -7.21 0.50
CA PHE A 36 6.42 -6.09 1.19
C PHE A 36 5.53 -5.31 0.23
N MET A 37 4.69 -4.44 0.79
CA MET A 37 3.81 -3.57 0.01
C MET A 37 4.25 -2.12 0.15
N THR A 38 4.27 -1.40 -0.96
CA THR A 38 4.46 0.04 -0.97
C THR A 38 3.11 0.72 -1.21
N VAL A 39 2.78 1.71 -0.38
CA VAL A 39 1.56 2.50 -0.49
C VAL A 39 1.95 3.92 -0.84
N ALA A 40 1.36 4.46 -1.91
CA ALA A 40 1.64 5.81 -2.38
C ALA A 40 0.34 6.52 -2.75
N VAL A 41 0.28 7.82 -2.49
CA VAL A 41 -0.84 8.67 -2.93
C VAL A 41 -0.34 9.57 -4.04
N ARG A 42 -1.02 9.55 -5.18
CA ARG A 42 -0.63 10.29 -6.38
C ARG A 42 -1.82 11.06 -6.94
N ASP A 43 -1.53 12.14 -7.65
CA ASP A 43 -2.57 12.90 -8.35
C ASP A 43 -2.91 12.24 -9.70
N SER A 44 -3.79 12.88 -10.47
CA SER A 44 -4.23 12.37 -11.78
C SER A 44 -3.10 12.29 -12.81
N ASN A 45 -1.98 12.97 -12.58
CA ASN A 45 -0.79 12.92 -13.43
C ASN A 45 0.30 12.01 -12.82
N GLU A 46 -0.07 11.20 -11.83
CA GLU A 46 0.83 10.28 -11.12
C GLU A 46 1.95 10.98 -10.35
N ILE A 47 1.76 12.26 -10.02
CA ILE A 47 2.72 13.01 -9.19
C ILE A 47 2.46 12.68 -7.71
N PRO A 48 3.51 12.31 -6.95
CA PRO A 48 3.35 11.99 -5.54
C PRO A 48 2.79 13.16 -4.73
N LEU A 49 1.79 12.89 -3.90
CA LEU A 49 1.17 13.87 -3.01
C LEU A 49 1.67 13.76 -1.57
N SER A 50 2.34 12.66 -1.26
CA SER A 50 3.00 12.43 0.01
C SER A 50 4.12 11.41 -0.20
N ALA A 51 5.00 11.26 0.78
CA ALA A 51 6.03 10.23 0.72
C ALA A 51 5.40 8.85 0.71
N SER A 52 5.92 7.93 -0.12
CA SER A 52 5.47 6.55 -0.13
C SER A 52 5.83 5.86 1.19
N GLN A 53 5.04 4.85 1.57
CA GLN A 53 5.25 4.08 2.78
C GLN A 53 5.38 2.61 2.43
N ASP A 54 6.35 1.93 3.03
CA ASP A 54 6.55 0.50 2.85
C ASP A 54 6.12 -0.24 4.11
N THR A 55 5.37 -1.33 3.95
CA THR A 55 5.11 -2.23 5.08
C THR A 55 6.41 -2.94 5.46
N PRO A 56 6.52 -3.43 6.70
CA PRO A 56 7.59 -4.37 7.00
C PRO A 56 7.50 -5.60 6.09
N VAL A 57 8.62 -6.28 5.91
CA VAL A 57 8.65 -7.55 5.18
C VAL A 57 7.68 -8.52 5.84
N ALA A 58 6.85 -9.19 5.05
CA ALA A 58 5.90 -10.15 5.57
C ALA A 58 6.62 -11.36 6.15
N SER A 59 6.21 -11.77 7.36
CA SER A 59 6.79 -12.93 8.04
C SER A 59 6.04 -14.23 7.74
N ARG A 60 4.86 -14.16 7.15
CA ARG A 60 4.01 -15.32 6.89
C ARG A 60 3.71 -15.44 5.41
N LYS A 61 4.21 -16.53 4.82
CA LYS A 61 3.95 -16.90 3.42
C LYS A 61 3.42 -18.33 3.39
N ALA A 62 2.41 -18.56 2.55
CA ALA A 62 1.93 -19.88 2.21
C ALA A 62 2.06 -20.07 0.70
N ASP A 63 1.60 -21.20 0.18
CA ASP A 63 1.74 -21.48 -1.26
C ASP A 63 0.97 -20.51 -2.14
N SER A 64 -0.12 -19.97 -1.63
CA SER A 64 -1.04 -19.13 -2.40
C SER A 64 -1.32 -17.77 -1.77
N GLU A 65 -0.69 -17.43 -0.64
CA GLU A 65 -0.93 -16.13 -0.02
C GLU A 65 0.25 -15.64 0.80
N ILE A 66 0.35 -14.32 0.92
CA ILE A 66 1.31 -13.63 1.79
C ILE A 66 0.51 -12.73 2.70
N VAL A 67 0.69 -12.91 4.02
CA VAL A 67 -0.08 -12.19 5.05
C VAL A 67 0.73 -11.02 5.59
N PHE A 68 0.15 -9.83 5.56
CA PHE A 68 0.77 -8.61 6.06
C PHE A 68 0.19 -8.18 7.40
N ASN A 69 -1.14 -8.01 7.48
CA ASN A 69 -1.86 -7.52 8.67
C ASN A 69 -1.24 -6.22 9.22
N LYS A 70 -0.97 -5.26 8.35
CA LYS A 70 -0.36 -3.99 8.73
C LYS A 70 -1.27 -2.82 8.41
N MET A 71 -1.33 -1.87 9.33
CA MET A 71 -2.09 -0.64 9.16
C MET A 71 -1.18 0.43 8.56
N VAL A 72 -1.65 1.06 7.48
CA VAL A 72 -0.97 2.19 6.86
C VAL A 72 -1.86 3.41 7.01
N HIS A 73 -1.32 4.48 7.58
CA HIS A 73 -2.05 5.73 7.80
C HIS A 73 -1.69 6.71 6.69
N ILE A 74 -2.68 7.14 5.93
CA ILE A 74 -2.49 8.17 4.91
C ILE A 74 -2.20 9.48 5.62
N GLN A 75 -1.11 10.15 5.27
CA GLN A 75 -0.56 11.26 6.03
C GLN A 75 -1.25 12.60 5.79
N LYS A 76 -2.08 12.69 4.77
CA LYS A 76 -2.86 13.89 4.48
C LYS A 76 -4.34 13.60 4.60
N ALA A 77 -5.09 14.55 5.17
CA ALA A 77 -6.54 14.43 5.22
C ALA A 77 -7.12 14.37 3.80
N ILE A 78 -8.20 13.61 3.61
CA ILE A 78 -8.83 13.45 2.30
C ILE A 78 -9.19 14.81 1.70
N GLU A 79 -9.71 15.73 2.53
CA GLU A 79 -10.11 17.06 2.09
C GLU A 79 -8.93 17.92 1.61
N SER A 80 -7.72 17.56 1.98
CA SER A 80 -6.50 18.28 1.57
C SER A 80 -5.89 17.73 0.28
N LEU A 81 -6.47 16.67 -0.28
CA LEU A 81 -5.98 16.06 -1.52
C LEU A 81 -6.75 16.64 -2.71
N PRO A 82 -6.09 16.86 -3.86
CA PRO A 82 -6.77 17.36 -5.05
C PRO A 82 -7.74 16.33 -5.62
N PRO A 83 -8.80 16.79 -6.32
CA PRO A 83 -9.70 15.86 -7.01
C PRO A 83 -8.91 14.96 -7.99
N GLY A 84 -9.32 13.71 -8.10
CA GLY A 84 -8.66 12.76 -8.99
C GLY A 84 -7.45 12.07 -8.39
N PHE A 85 -7.19 12.22 -7.09
CA PHE A 85 -6.15 11.45 -6.44
C PHE A 85 -6.49 9.96 -6.42
N ALA A 86 -5.45 9.13 -6.35
CA ALA A 86 -5.59 7.70 -6.18
C ALA A 86 -4.54 7.18 -5.19
N ILE A 87 -4.86 6.07 -4.55
CA ILE A 87 -3.95 5.38 -3.63
C ILE A 87 -3.45 4.15 -4.35
N PHE A 88 -2.13 4.05 -4.50
CA PHE A 88 -1.47 2.98 -5.23
C PHE A 88 -0.87 1.98 -4.25
N PHE A 89 -1.00 0.71 -4.59
CA PHE A 89 -0.44 -0.42 -3.84
C PHE A 89 0.47 -1.18 -4.79
N GLU A 90 1.74 -1.34 -4.42
CA GLU A 90 2.72 -2.07 -5.22
C GLU A 90 3.28 -3.23 -4.41
N PHE A 91 3.17 -4.44 -4.95
CA PHE A 91 3.77 -5.63 -4.33
C PHE A 91 5.21 -5.76 -4.80
N LYS A 92 6.13 -5.75 -3.84
CA LYS A 92 7.57 -5.78 -4.11
C LYS A 92 8.23 -6.95 -3.41
N HIS A 93 9.33 -7.42 -3.99
CA HIS A 93 10.12 -8.50 -3.40
C HIS A 93 11.58 -8.35 -3.81
N TYR A 94 12.46 -9.03 -3.07
CA TYR A 94 13.89 -8.99 -3.35
C TYR A 94 14.28 -10.07 -4.37
N LYS A 95 15.09 -9.67 -5.35
CA LYS A 95 15.67 -10.58 -6.35
C LYS A 95 17.17 -10.73 -6.09
N PRO A 96 17.62 -11.85 -5.46
CA PRO A 96 19.01 -11.99 -5.06
C PRO A 96 19.97 -12.05 -6.25
N LYS A 97 19.59 -12.65 -7.37
CA LYS A 97 20.45 -12.71 -8.57
C LYS A 97 20.73 -11.33 -9.14
N LYS A 98 19.77 -10.43 -9.08
CA LYS A 98 19.91 -9.05 -9.57
C LYS A 98 20.30 -8.07 -8.47
N ARG A 99 20.29 -8.52 -7.21
CA ARG A 99 20.59 -7.72 -6.02
C ARG A 99 19.76 -6.44 -5.97
N ASN A 100 18.48 -6.55 -6.33
CA ASN A 100 17.57 -5.41 -6.27
C ASN A 100 16.17 -5.82 -5.87
N ILE A 101 15.35 -4.81 -5.58
CA ILE A 101 13.94 -4.96 -5.28
C ILE A 101 13.18 -4.78 -6.59
N SER A 102 12.20 -5.65 -6.82
CA SER A 102 11.38 -5.63 -8.02
C SER A 102 9.91 -5.52 -7.66
N THR A 103 9.15 -4.77 -8.46
CA THR A 103 7.70 -4.71 -8.36
C THR A 103 7.10 -5.82 -9.21
N LYS A 104 6.35 -6.72 -8.57
CA LYS A 104 5.69 -7.83 -9.27
C LYS A 104 4.37 -7.41 -9.87
N CYS A 105 3.57 -6.66 -9.12
CA CYS A 105 2.23 -6.26 -9.51
C CYS A 105 1.80 -5.04 -8.71
N TRP A 106 0.74 -4.38 -9.15
CA TRP A 106 0.24 -3.19 -8.50
C TRP A 106 -1.25 -3.04 -8.74
N ALA A 107 -1.90 -2.24 -7.89
CA ALA A 107 -3.30 -1.86 -8.01
C ALA A 107 -3.49 -0.46 -7.46
N PHE A 108 -4.64 0.15 -7.71
CA PHE A 108 -4.95 1.45 -7.15
C PHE A 108 -6.43 1.56 -6.82
N ILE A 109 -6.74 2.47 -5.88
CA ILE A 109 -8.11 2.84 -5.52
C ILE A 109 -8.27 4.32 -5.86
N GLU A 110 -9.27 4.64 -6.68
CA GLU A 110 -9.59 6.03 -7.00
C GLU A 110 -10.42 6.66 -5.88
N GLN A 111 -10.44 7.98 -5.84
CA GLN A 111 -11.14 8.75 -4.81
C GLN A 111 -12.60 8.30 -4.61
N ASP A 112 -13.33 8.10 -5.69
CA ASP A 112 -14.75 7.74 -5.64
C ASP A 112 -15.01 6.29 -5.23
N GLU A 113 -13.97 5.47 -5.17
CA GLU A 113 -14.05 4.09 -4.70
C GLU A 113 -13.79 3.95 -3.19
N LEU A 114 -13.35 5.01 -2.53
CA LEU A 114 -13.04 4.98 -1.10
C LEU A 114 -14.30 4.86 -0.27
N LYS A 115 -14.35 3.86 0.59
CA LYS A 115 -15.44 3.62 1.54
C LYS A 115 -14.94 2.77 2.69
N GLU A 116 -15.62 2.85 3.82
CA GLU A 116 -15.33 1.98 4.94
C GLU A 116 -15.71 0.53 4.62
N GLY A 117 -14.99 -0.40 5.20
CA GLY A 117 -15.24 -1.82 5.06
C GLY A 117 -14.15 -2.53 4.28
N ASP A 118 -14.42 -3.78 3.97
CA ASP A 118 -13.47 -4.63 3.26
C ASP A 118 -13.50 -4.35 1.77
N LEU A 119 -12.32 -4.40 1.15
CA LEU A 119 -12.17 -4.22 -0.28
C LEU A 119 -11.12 -5.18 -0.81
N ALA A 120 -11.45 -5.84 -1.92
CA ALA A 120 -10.50 -6.69 -2.65
C ALA A 120 -10.12 -6.01 -3.95
N LEU A 121 -8.82 -5.96 -4.22
CA LEU A 121 -8.28 -5.37 -5.46
C LEU A 121 -7.55 -6.45 -6.24
N GLU A 122 -7.72 -6.43 -7.56
CA GLU A 122 -6.90 -7.23 -8.44
C GLU A 122 -5.59 -6.51 -8.73
N MET A 123 -4.51 -7.26 -8.64
CA MET A 123 -3.17 -6.70 -8.88
C MET A 123 -2.47 -7.39 -10.05
#